data_f2f767c0ab3c2fb3d7349c94a56c9472
#
_entry.id   f2f767c0ab3c2fb3d7349c94a56c9472
#
_cell.length_a   1.000
_cell.length_b   1.000
_cell.length_c   1.000
_cell.angle_alpha   90.00
_cell.angle_beta   90.00
_cell.angle_gamma   90.00
#
_symmetry.space_group_name_H-M   'P 1'
#
loop_
_entity.id
_entity.type
_entity.pdbx_description
1 polymer ?
#
loop_
_entity_poly.entity_id
_entity_poly.type
_entity_poly.pdbx_seq_one_letter_code
_entity_poly.pdbx_strand_id
1 'polypeptide(L)'
;YKGMYRDLTNHTVELRVWTGAEWQWMHCRLYGKEFPEDGQLMSPSVVYEHPYTMLQVPVKEVVQDASGIKERIAAKRNVCGVQFGTKDVFAVASVLTADGKETAVRYFKGGKRYSDQCQRVVDHIDKSHASHGENGKGPVNQRYWMQIKHLNSHYAHQISREIVEYCKAHEVGIIAFPKYAESYEKHVKKASGNYSALHLSTRIREYLTYKAWQSGILVIDINAKGLHENCAVCGANIVSVDKKTQECTCEAGHTTNRYLNTARNTAKRCLAQFQKKQKASETAG
;
A
#
# COMPACT_ATOMS: atom_id res chain seq x y z
N TYR A 1 22.97 15.28 11.16
CA TYR A 1 24.23 16.04 11.16
C TYR A 1 25.34 15.20 11.75
N LYS A 2 26.44 14.93 11.00
CA LYS A 2 27.64 14.31 11.54
C LYS A 2 28.13 15.13 12.74
N GLY A 3 28.32 14.49 13.90
CA GLY A 3 28.74 15.16 15.14
C GLY A 3 27.63 15.44 16.15
N MET A 4 26.37 15.10 15.85
CA MET A 4 25.28 15.20 16.82
C MET A 4 24.91 13.84 17.43
N TYR A 5 25.51 12.75 16.96
CA TYR A 5 25.36 11.40 17.52
C TYR A 5 26.67 10.62 17.35
N ARG A 6 26.91 9.64 18.20
CA ARG A 6 27.99 8.66 18.11
C ARG A 6 27.60 7.35 18.80
N ASP A 7 28.37 6.30 18.60
CA ASP A 7 28.21 4.98 19.23
C ASP A 7 26.81 4.40 19.08
N LEU A 8 26.22 4.54 17.86
CA LEU A 8 24.91 4.02 17.53
C LEU A 8 24.99 2.50 17.38
N THR A 9 24.26 1.78 18.25
CA THR A 9 24.08 0.33 18.22
C THR A 9 22.59 -0.02 18.23
N ASN A 10 22.23 -1.31 18.21
CA ASN A 10 20.84 -1.74 18.34
C ASN A 10 20.18 -1.32 19.67
N HIS A 11 20.98 -1.07 20.71
CA HIS A 11 20.47 -0.86 22.06
C HIS A 11 20.84 0.50 22.67
N THR A 12 21.83 1.19 22.11
CA THR A 12 22.34 2.44 22.68
C THR A 12 22.73 3.44 21.60
N VAL A 13 22.72 4.71 21.97
CA VAL A 13 23.27 5.82 21.20
C VAL A 13 23.71 6.94 22.15
N GLU A 14 24.77 7.65 21.80
CA GLU A 14 25.08 8.92 22.43
C GLU A 14 24.60 10.07 21.54
N LEU A 15 23.77 10.94 22.10
CA LEU A 15 23.23 12.12 21.45
C LEU A 15 23.82 13.38 22.04
N ARG A 16 24.22 14.32 21.18
CA ARG A 16 24.67 15.64 21.63
C ARG A 16 23.45 16.55 21.78
N VAL A 17 23.13 16.95 22.98
CA VAL A 17 21.94 17.73 23.34
C VAL A 17 22.33 19.08 23.96
N TRP A 18 21.53 20.10 23.68
CA TRP A 18 21.66 21.41 24.32
C TRP A 18 20.92 21.39 25.66
N THR A 19 21.62 21.66 26.76
CA THR A 19 21.05 21.64 28.12
C THR A 19 20.41 22.97 28.54
N GLY A 20 20.46 23.98 27.69
CA GLY A 20 20.10 25.35 28.02
C GLY A 20 21.32 26.25 28.30
N ALA A 21 22.46 25.64 28.67
CA ALA A 21 23.72 26.33 28.95
C ALA A 21 24.85 25.88 28.04
N GLU A 22 24.98 24.57 27.79
CA GLU A 22 26.06 23.99 26.99
C GLU A 22 25.62 22.73 26.24
N TRP A 23 26.44 22.29 25.28
CA TRP A 23 26.25 21.03 24.55
C TRP A 23 26.89 19.88 25.32
N GLN A 24 26.06 18.90 25.73
CA GLN A 24 26.52 17.69 26.42
C GLN A 24 26.18 16.41 25.67
N TRP A 25 26.99 15.36 25.85
CA TRP A 25 26.70 14.05 25.37
C TRP A 25 25.80 13.30 26.36
N MET A 26 24.66 12.81 25.90
CA MET A 26 23.70 12.06 26.68
C MET A 26 23.66 10.62 26.16
N HIS A 27 23.92 9.67 27.05
CA HIS A 27 23.78 8.26 26.75
C HIS A 27 22.30 7.85 26.81
N CYS A 28 21.77 7.34 25.68
CA CYS A 28 20.38 6.94 25.53
C CYS A 28 20.28 5.43 25.28
N ARG A 29 19.37 4.77 25.96
CA ARG A 29 19.00 3.39 25.67
C ARG A 29 17.91 3.36 24.58
N LEU A 30 18.05 2.47 23.60
CA LEU A 30 17.11 2.28 22.51
C LEU A 30 16.28 1.04 22.77
N TYR A 31 14.98 1.15 22.50
CA TYR A 31 14.03 0.04 22.54
C TYR A 31 13.31 0.03 21.21
N GLY A 32 13.28 -1.12 20.53
CA GLY A 32 12.60 -1.22 19.24
C GLY A 32 13.09 -2.38 18.40
N LYS A 33 12.91 -2.22 17.09
CA LYS A 33 13.36 -3.19 16.11
C LYS A 33 14.88 -3.05 15.92
N GLU A 34 15.58 -4.17 15.88
CA GLU A 34 17.01 -4.21 15.56
C GLU A 34 17.28 -3.74 14.12
N PHE A 35 18.44 -3.16 13.92
CA PHE A 35 18.91 -2.77 12.59
C PHE A 35 19.24 -4.02 11.77
N PRO A 36 18.96 -4.02 10.46
CA PRO A 36 19.34 -5.12 9.60
C PRO A 36 20.86 -5.22 9.50
N GLU A 37 21.40 -6.46 9.55
CA GLU A 37 22.85 -6.73 9.55
C GLU A 37 23.53 -6.21 8.28
N ASP A 38 22.85 -6.32 7.13
CA ASP A 38 23.41 -5.92 5.82
C ASP A 38 23.06 -4.47 5.43
N GLY A 39 22.41 -3.72 6.31
CA GLY A 39 21.92 -2.37 6.03
C GLY A 39 22.96 -1.29 6.37
N GLN A 40 23.20 -0.35 5.47
CA GLN A 40 23.97 0.85 5.77
C GLN A 40 23.11 1.85 6.55
N LEU A 41 23.44 2.07 7.83
CA LEU A 41 22.76 3.06 8.65
C LEU A 41 23.07 4.48 8.14
N MET A 42 22.03 5.27 7.96
CA MET A 42 22.11 6.67 7.59
C MET A 42 21.97 7.58 8.82
N SER A 43 22.15 8.88 8.64
CA SER A 43 22.05 9.83 9.75
C SER A 43 20.66 9.77 10.44
N PRO A 44 20.61 9.51 11.74
CA PRO A 44 19.37 9.45 12.48
C PRO A 44 18.71 10.81 12.66
N SER A 45 17.41 10.81 12.91
CA SER A 45 16.63 11.96 13.35
C SER A 45 15.85 11.64 14.62
N VAL A 46 15.79 12.61 15.53
CA VAL A 46 14.98 12.50 16.75
C VAL A 46 13.60 13.07 16.47
N VAL A 47 12.56 12.26 16.70
CA VAL A 47 11.16 12.65 16.52
C VAL A 47 10.42 12.49 17.83
N TYR A 48 9.73 13.54 18.25
CA TYR A 48 8.87 13.48 19.45
C TYR A 48 7.42 13.24 19.02
N GLU A 49 6.89 12.07 19.39
CA GLU A 49 5.45 11.75 19.31
C GLU A 49 4.97 11.39 20.72
N HIS A 50 4.31 12.35 21.36
CA HIS A 50 3.84 12.17 22.74
C HIS A 50 3.18 10.79 22.97
N PRO A 51 3.56 10.05 24.01
CA PRO A 51 4.54 10.38 25.07
C PRO A 51 5.98 9.95 24.78
N TYR A 52 6.29 9.49 23.56
CA TYR A 52 7.57 8.88 23.22
C TYR A 52 8.48 9.81 22.44
N THR A 53 9.77 9.74 22.77
CA THR A 53 10.84 10.26 21.91
C THR A 53 11.39 9.09 21.08
N MET A 54 11.36 9.20 19.76
CA MET A 54 11.80 8.14 18.85
C MET A 54 13.06 8.56 18.11
N LEU A 55 14.00 7.63 17.96
CA LEU A 55 15.13 7.78 17.05
C LEU A 55 14.77 7.07 15.74
N GLN A 56 14.55 7.83 14.68
CA GLN A 56 14.35 7.30 13.34
C GLN A 56 15.69 7.19 12.64
N VAL A 57 16.11 5.98 12.35
CA VAL A 57 17.36 5.69 11.64
C VAL A 57 17.04 5.17 10.25
N PRO A 58 17.26 5.96 9.18
CA PRO A 58 17.09 5.48 7.83
C PRO A 58 18.15 4.42 7.53
N VAL A 59 17.75 3.33 6.89
CA VAL A 59 18.65 2.26 6.47
C VAL A 59 18.66 2.20 4.96
N LYS A 60 19.86 2.21 4.38
CA LYS A 60 20.05 2.01 2.95
C LYS A 60 20.27 0.53 2.69
N GLU A 61 19.37 -0.09 1.98
CA GLU A 61 19.46 -1.47 1.51
C GLU A 61 19.72 -1.51 0.00
N VAL A 62 20.49 -2.50 -0.44
CA VAL A 62 20.72 -2.77 -1.86
C VAL A 62 19.65 -3.76 -2.33
N VAL A 63 18.89 -3.40 -3.37
CA VAL A 63 17.92 -4.30 -3.98
C VAL A 63 18.64 -5.38 -4.77
N GLN A 64 18.35 -6.64 -4.46
CA GLN A 64 19.00 -7.80 -5.10
C GLN A 64 18.66 -7.95 -6.58
N ASP A 65 17.47 -7.52 -7.01
CA ASP A 65 17.02 -7.60 -8.40
C ASP A 65 16.66 -6.22 -8.93
N ALA A 66 17.61 -5.58 -9.63
CA ALA A 66 17.47 -4.28 -10.26
C ALA A 66 16.92 -4.36 -11.70
N SER A 67 16.53 -5.56 -12.18
CA SER A 67 16.04 -5.74 -13.56
C SER A 67 14.80 -4.90 -13.85
N GLY A 68 14.75 -4.34 -15.05
CA GLY A 68 13.64 -3.53 -15.53
C GLY A 68 12.43 -4.35 -15.95
N ILE A 69 11.38 -3.67 -16.37
CA ILE A 69 10.12 -4.31 -16.79
C ILE A 69 10.34 -5.24 -17.99
N LYS A 70 11.14 -4.81 -18.99
CA LYS A 70 11.42 -5.61 -20.19
C LYS A 70 12.12 -6.92 -19.87
N GLU A 71 13.13 -6.87 -19.00
CA GLU A 71 13.91 -8.03 -18.57
C GLU A 71 13.04 -9.03 -17.80
N ARG A 72 12.15 -8.54 -16.93
CA ARG A 72 11.22 -9.39 -16.17
C ARG A 72 10.21 -10.10 -17.04
N ILE A 73 9.70 -9.44 -18.09
CA ILE A 73 8.80 -10.06 -19.05
C ILE A 73 9.55 -11.03 -19.96
N ALA A 74 10.76 -10.70 -20.39
CA ALA A 74 11.63 -11.61 -21.13
C ALA A 74 11.97 -12.87 -20.30
N ALA A 75 12.17 -12.73 -18.99
CA ALA A 75 12.36 -13.83 -18.05
C ALA A 75 11.05 -14.57 -17.69
N LYS A 76 9.94 -14.29 -18.39
CA LYS A 76 8.61 -14.91 -18.19
C LYS A 76 8.11 -14.86 -16.75
N ARG A 77 8.44 -13.81 -16.00
CA ARG A 77 7.93 -13.58 -14.65
C ARG A 77 6.41 -13.32 -14.68
N ASN A 78 5.70 -13.81 -13.68
CA ASN A 78 4.27 -13.59 -13.55
C ASN A 78 3.95 -12.12 -13.28
N VAL A 79 2.75 -11.69 -13.67
CA VAL A 79 2.22 -10.35 -13.46
C VAL A 79 1.01 -10.41 -12.55
N CYS A 80 0.96 -9.58 -11.53
CA CYS A 80 -0.17 -9.44 -10.63
C CYS A 80 -0.88 -8.12 -10.88
N GLY A 81 -2.16 -8.17 -11.27
CA GLY A 81 -3.03 -6.99 -11.28
C GLY A 81 -3.72 -6.84 -9.92
N VAL A 82 -3.70 -5.65 -9.35
CA VAL A 82 -4.31 -5.35 -8.04
C VAL A 82 -5.32 -4.22 -8.18
N GLN A 83 -6.53 -4.44 -7.66
CA GLN A 83 -7.58 -3.43 -7.57
C GLN A 83 -8.00 -3.23 -6.12
N PHE A 84 -8.04 -1.98 -5.66
CA PHE A 84 -8.58 -1.65 -4.33
C PHE A 84 -10.10 -1.74 -4.30
N GLY A 85 -10.62 -2.27 -3.19
CA GLY A 85 -12.05 -2.34 -2.89
C GLY A 85 -12.53 -1.18 -2.01
N THR A 86 -13.83 -1.14 -1.76
CA THR A 86 -14.47 -0.01 -1.05
C THR A 86 -15.09 -0.38 0.31
N LYS A 87 -15.44 -1.65 0.52
CA LYS A 87 -16.17 -2.10 1.73
C LYS A 87 -15.33 -3.06 2.56
N ASP A 88 -15.67 -4.35 2.53
CA ASP A 88 -14.96 -5.38 3.30
C ASP A 88 -13.62 -5.78 2.70
N VAL A 89 -13.45 -5.61 1.41
CA VAL A 89 -12.24 -5.98 0.69
C VAL A 89 -11.33 -4.76 0.56
N PHE A 90 -10.10 -4.85 1.07
CA PHE A 90 -9.07 -3.83 0.86
C PHE A 90 -8.54 -3.85 -0.56
N ALA A 91 -8.24 -5.06 -1.06
CA ALA A 91 -7.74 -5.25 -2.42
C ALA A 91 -8.13 -6.64 -2.95
N VAL A 92 -8.18 -6.75 -4.27
CA VAL A 92 -8.29 -8.02 -5.00
C VAL A 92 -7.09 -8.13 -5.93
N ALA A 93 -6.42 -9.26 -5.91
CA ALA A 93 -5.28 -9.54 -6.77
C ALA A 93 -5.59 -10.73 -7.69
N SER A 94 -5.14 -10.62 -8.95
CA SER A 94 -5.16 -11.70 -9.94
C SER A 94 -3.77 -11.85 -10.55
N VAL A 95 -3.22 -13.06 -10.52
CA VAL A 95 -1.91 -13.38 -11.05
C VAL A 95 -2.05 -14.06 -12.40
N LEU A 96 -1.37 -13.53 -13.39
CA LEU A 96 -1.27 -14.09 -14.74
C LEU A 96 0.17 -14.53 -15.03
N THR A 97 0.31 -15.68 -15.69
CA THR A 97 1.58 -16.08 -16.29
C THR A 97 1.93 -15.16 -17.48
N ALA A 98 3.16 -15.27 -17.97
CA ALA A 98 3.61 -14.55 -19.17
C ALA A 98 2.75 -14.87 -20.41
N ASP A 99 2.13 -16.05 -20.46
CA ASP A 99 1.23 -16.47 -21.55
C ASP A 99 -0.22 -15.96 -21.35
N GLY A 100 -0.47 -15.23 -20.26
CA GLY A 100 -1.78 -14.63 -19.97
C GLY A 100 -2.78 -15.56 -19.28
N LYS A 101 -2.36 -16.76 -18.83
CA LYS A 101 -3.21 -17.70 -18.08
C LYS A 101 -3.29 -17.24 -16.62
N GLU A 102 -4.50 -17.19 -16.06
CA GLU A 102 -4.71 -16.92 -14.63
C GLU A 102 -4.32 -18.13 -13.79
N THR A 103 -3.45 -17.92 -12.81
CA THR A 103 -2.96 -18.99 -11.91
C THR A 103 -3.46 -18.84 -10.49
N ALA A 104 -3.73 -17.64 -10.04
CA ALA A 104 -4.17 -17.41 -8.68
C ALA A 104 -4.99 -16.10 -8.55
N VAL A 105 -5.94 -16.14 -7.60
CA VAL A 105 -6.76 -14.99 -7.21
C VAL A 105 -6.83 -14.92 -5.70
N ARG A 106 -6.71 -13.72 -5.13
CA ARG A 106 -6.86 -13.49 -3.69
C ARG A 106 -7.63 -12.22 -3.39
N TYR A 107 -8.53 -12.31 -2.40
CA TYR A 107 -9.26 -11.20 -1.81
C TYR A 107 -8.65 -10.88 -0.45
N PHE A 108 -8.11 -9.68 -0.27
CA PHE A 108 -7.59 -9.19 1.00
C PHE A 108 -8.73 -8.52 1.76
N LYS A 109 -9.35 -9.28 2.66
CA LYS A 109 -10.55 -8.89 3.41
C LYS A 109 -10.21 -8.19 4.74
N GLY A 110 -11.25 -7.69 5.44
CA GLY A 110 -11.13 -7.08 6.76
C GLY A 110 -11.42 -5.58 6.78
N GLY A 111 -11.85 -5.01 5.65
CA GLY A 111 -12.20 -3.60 5.55
C GLY A 111 -13.36 -3.21 6.45
N LYS A 112 -14.35 -4.10 6.63
CA LYS A 112 -15.46 -3.88 7.57
C LYS A 112 -14.95 -3.82 9.02
N ARG A 113 -14.10 -4.78 9.42
CA ARG A 113 -13.52 -4.78 10.76
C ARG A 113 -12.73 -3.51 11.06
N TYR A 114 -11.93 -3.06 10.10
CA TYR A 114 -11.19 -1.80 10.20
C TYR A 114 -12.16 -0.61 10.37
N SER A 115 -13.19 -0.51 9.52
CA SER A 115 -14.20 0.55 9.58
C SER A 115 -14.91 0.57 10.93
N ASP A 116 -15.36 -0.59 11.43
CA ASP A 116 -16.04 -0.73 12.71
C ASP A 116 -15.13 -0.32 13.89
N GLN A 117 -13.83 -0.64 13.82
CA GLN A 117 -12.86 -0.23 14.85
C GLN A 117 -12.65 1.29 14.85
N CYS A 118 -12.50 1.91 13.68
CA CYS A 118 -12.39 3.35 13.57
C CYS A 118 -13.65 4.05 14.05
N GLN A 119 -14.85 3.54 13.69
CA GLN A 119 -16.11 4.13 14.09
C GLN A 119 -16.30 4.12 15.62
N ARG A 120 -15.93 3.03 16.30
CA ARG A 120 -15.97 3.00 17.78
C ARG A 120 -15.10 4.08 18.41
N VAL A 121 -13.93 4.37 17.84
CA VAL A 121 -13.07 5.45 18.35
C VAL A 121 -13.71 6.82 18.08
N VAL A 122 -14.33 7.01 16.92
CA VAL A 122 -15.06 8.25 16.59
C VAL A 122 -16.24 8.45 17.54
N ASP A 123 -17.01 7.40 17.84
CA ASP A 123 -18.12 7.47 18.81
C ASP A 123 -17.64 7.89 20.21
N HIS A 124 -16.43 7.52 20.61
CA HIS A 124 -15.80 8.00 21.87
C HIS A 124 -15.43 9.49 21.77
N ILE A 125 -14.93 9.94 20.63
CA ILE A 125 -14.63 11.37 20.40
C ILE A 125 -15.91 12.20 20.47
N ASP A 126 -16.97 11.77 19.83
CA ASP A 126 -18.26 12.46 19.80
C ASP A 126 -18.88 12.56 21.20
N LYS A 127 -18.83 11.47 21.98
CA LYS A 127 -19.27 11.47 23.39
C LYS A 127 -18.43 12.41 24.26
N SER A 128 -17.11 12.44 24.04
CA SER A 128 -16.21 13.35 24.76
C SER A 128 -16.53 14.82 24.42
N HIS A 129 -16.80 15.14 23.17
CA HIS A 129 -17.22 16.49 22.74
C HIS A 129 -18.54 16.90 23.39
N ALA A 130 -19.53 16.01 23.40
CA ALA A 130 -20.82 16.28 24.01
C ALA A 130 -20.71 16.54 25.54
N SER A 131 -19.78 15.86 26.21
CA SER A 131 -19.59 16.00 27.67
C SER A 131 -18.82 17.24 28.08
N HIS A 132 -17.89 17.70 27.25
CA HIS A 132 -16.99 18.81 27.60
C HIS A 132 -17.32 20.13 26.89
N GLY A 133 -18.31 20.16 26.01
CA GLY A 133 -18.70 21.35 25.25
C GLY A 133 -17.63 21.86 24.27
N GLU A 134 -16.63 21.05 23.94
CA GLU A 134 -15.53 21.43 23.07
C GLU A 134 -15.79 21.08 21.61
N ASN A 135 -15.64 22.07 20.74
CA ASN A 135 -15.72 21.94 19.27
C ASN A 135 -14.40 21.41 18.68
N GLY A 136 -13.87 20.31 19.21
CA GLY A 136 -12.88 19.49 18.50
C GLY A 136 -11.45 20.02 18.32
N LYS A 137 -11.08 21.15 18.90
CA LYS A 137 -9.75 21.76 18.72
C LYS A 137 -8.80 21.62 19.93
N GLY A 138 -9.19 20.90 20.97
CA GLY A 138 -8.40 20.78 22.20
C GLY A 138 -7.56 19.50 22.28
N PRO A 139 -6.58 19.42 23.20
CA PRO A 139 -5.74 18.23 23.43
C PRO A 139 -6.53 17.05 24.02
N VAL A 140 -7.77 17.25 24.45
CA VAL A 140 -8.62 16.26 25.14
C VAL A 140 -8.80 14.97 24.33
N ASN A 141 -8.97 15.06 23.01
CA ASN A 141 -9.21 13.90 22.15
C ASN A 141 -7.96 13.42 21.38
N GLN A 142 -6.79 13.97 21.67
CA GLN A 142 -5.54 13.62 20.97
C GLN A 142 -5.24 12.12 21.04
N ARG A 143 -5.49 11.48 22.17
CA ARG A 143 -5.31 10.01 22.37
C ARG A 143 -6.16 9.20 21.38
N TYR A 144 -7.39 9.59 21.15
CA TYR A 144 -8.29 8.89 20.22
C TYR A 144 -7.86 9.08 18.77
N TRP A 145 -7.46 10.29 18.38
CA TRP A 145 -6.91 10.54 17.05
C TRP A 145 -5.62 9.77 16.80
N MET A 146 -4.75 9.66 17.81
CA MET A 146 -3.56 8.82 17.74
C MET A 146 -3.92 7.34 17.57
N GLN A 147 -4.97 6.85 18.24
CA GLN A 147 -5.46 5.48 18.07
C GLN A 147 -5.94 5.23 16.62
N ILE A 148 -6.67 6.15 16.01
CA ILE A 148 -7.06 6.06 14.59
C ILE A 148 -5.81 6.05 13.69
N LYS A 149 -4.84 6.92 13.95
CA LYS A 149 -3.57 6.95 13.21
C LYS A 149 -2.84 5.60 13.28
N HIS A 150 -2.79 4.98 14.47
CA HIS A 150 -2.19 3.66 14.67
C HIS A 150 -2.96 2.54 13.95
N LEU A 151 -4.30 2.55 14.02
CA LEU A 151 -5.13 1.60 13.26
C LEU A 151 -4.86 1.72 11.76
N ASN A 152 -4.85 2.93 11.22
CA ASN A 152 -4.57 3.19 9.80
C ASN A 152 -3.20 2.64 9.39
N SER A 153 -2.17 2.89 10.21
CA SER A 153 -0.82 2.41 9.96
C SER A 153 -0.73 0.89 10.04
N HIS A 154 -1.32 0.30 11.10
CA HIS A 154 -1.34 -1.14 11.31
C HIS A 154 -1.95 -1.90 10.13
N TYR A 155 -3.18 -1.54 9.74
CA TYR A 155 -3.86 -2.19 8.61
C TYR A 155 -3.12 -1.98 7.29
N ALA A 156 -2.60 -0.78 7.05
CA ALA A 156 -1.85 -0.51 5.83
C ALA A 156 -0.55 -1.35 5.75
N HIS A 157 0.18 -1.51 6.87
CA HIS A 157 1.35 -2.37 6.96
C HIS A 157 1.00 -3.85 6.79
N GLN A 158 -0.09 -4.30 7.42
CA GLN A 158 -0.56 -5.69 7.33
C GLN A 158 -0.92 -6.04 5.88
N ILE A 159 -1.85 -5.29 5.28
CA ILE A 159 -2.36 -5.57 3.93
C ILE A 159 -1.26 -5.47 2.88
N SER A 160 -0.39 -4.45 2.96
CA SER A 160 0.73 -4.31 2.04
C SER A 160 1.71 -5.49 2.13
N ARG A 161 1.98 -6.01 3.34
CA ARG A 161 2.79 -7.22 3.54
C ARG A 161 2.11 -8.44 2.93
N GLU A 162 0.84 -8.65 3.23
CA GLU A 162 0.08 -9.81 2.72
C GLU A 162 0.05 -9.84 1.18
N ILE A 163 -0.08 -8.68 0.52
CA ILE A 163 -0.03 -8.60 -0.95
C ILE A 163 1.36 -8.98 -1.46
N VAL A 164 2.44 -8.46 -0.85
CA VAL A 164 3.81 -8.78 -1.27
C VAL A 164 4.14 -10.25 -1.06
N GLU A 165 3.80 -10.83 0.11
CA GLU A 165 4.01 -12.26 0.37
C GLU A 165 3.21 -13.16 -0.59
N TYR A 166 1.97 -12.77 -0.92
CA TYR A 166 1.20 -13.45 -1.95
C TYR A 166 1.89 -13.40 -3.31
N CYS A 167 2.40 -12.24 -3.71
CA CYS A 167 3.14 -12.08 -4.96
C CYS A 167 4.43 -12.89 -4.99
N LYS A 168 5.18 -12.94 -3.88
CA LYS A 168 6.38 -13.79 -3.74
C LYS A 168 6.06 -15.27 -3.93
N ALA A 169 5.01 -15.76 -3.25
CA ALA A 169 4.58 -17.15 -3.33
C ALA A 169 4.15 -17.59 -4.75
N HIS A 170 3.80 -16.62 -5.60
CA HIS A 170 3.40 -16.86 -7.00
C HIS A 170 4.44 -16.37 -8.02
N GLU A 171 5.70 -16.17 -7.63
CA GLU A 171 6.82 -15.77 -8.51
C GLU A 171 6.53 -14.52 -9.35
N VAL A 172 5.77 -13.59 -8.79
CA VAL A 172 5.40 -12.33 -9.44
C VAL A 172 6.63 -11.43 -9.56
N GLY A 173 6.91 -10.95 -10.76
CA GLY A 173 7.97 -9.97 -11.01
C GLY A 173 7.43 -8.54 -11.09
N ILE A 174 6.13 -8.36 -11.39
CA ILE A 174 5.52 -7.05 -11.59
C ILE A 174 4.14 -7.01 -10.94
N ILE A 175 3.90 -6.02 -10.09
CA ILE A 175 2.57 -5.68 -9.56
C ILE A 175 2.05 -4.46 -10.34
N ALA A 176 0.89 -4.57 -10.96
CA ALA A 176 0.26 -3.52 -11.74
C ALA A 176 -0.99 -2.98 -11.02
N PHE A 177 -1.08 -1.66 -10.91
CA PHE A 177 -2.26 -0.95 -10.40
C PHE A 177 -2.92 -0.12 -11.49
N PRO A 178 -4.25 -0.01 -11.50
CA PRO A 178 -4.93 0.95 -12.35
C PRO A 178 -4.66 2.38 -11.86
N LYS A 179 -4.25 3.26 -12.76
CA LYS A 179 -4.09 4.69 -12.51
C LYS A 179 -5.32 5.43 -13.00
N TYR A 180 -6.13 5.89 -12.07
CA TYR A 180 -7.30 6.71 -12.34
C TYR A 180 -6.93 8.20 -12.40
N ALA A 181 -7.81 9.02 -12.96
CA ALA A 181 -7.70 10.47 -12.87
C ALA A 181 -7.88 10.90 -11.39
N GLU A 182 -7.10 11.90 -10.97
CA GLU A 182 -7.10 12.36 -9.56
C GLU A 182 -8.49 12.83 -9.09
N SER A 183 -9.24 13.51 -9.97
CA SER A 183 -10.61 13.94 -9.70
C SER A 183 -11.56 12.77 -9.43
N TYR A 184 -11.42 11.68 -10.18
CA TYR A 184 -12.20 10.46 -9.99
C TYR A 184 -11.83 9.79 -8.66
N GLU A 185 -10.54 9.65 -8.36
CA GLU A 185 -10.10 9.05 -7.08
C GLU A 185 -10.61 9.83 -5.87
N LYS A 186 -10.53 11.16 -5.90
CA LYS A 186 -11.05 12.04 -4.84
C LYS A 186 -12.56 11.86 -4.67
N HIS A 187 -13.30 11.80 -5.77
CA HIS A 187 -14.77 11.60 -5.75
C HIS A 187 -15.14 10.24 -5.12
N VAL A 188 -14.51 9.15 -5.57
CA VAL A 188 -14.80 7.80 -5.08
C VAL A 188 -14.41 7.64 -3.60
N LYS A 189 -13.26 8.18 -3.17
CA LYS A 189 -12.85 8.18 -1.76
C LYS A 189 -13.85 8.93 -0.88
N LYS A 190 -14.29 10.12 -1.29
CA LYS A 190 -15.30 10.89 -0.58
C LYS A 190 -16.63 10.13 -0.45
N ALA A 191 -17.10 9.51 -1.54
CA ALA A 191 -18.32 8.70 -1.55
C ALA A 191 -18.22 7.42 -0.70
N SER A 192 -17.03 6.88 -0.51
CA SER A 192 -16.79 5.67 0.28
C SER A 192 -16.71 5.90 1.79
N GLY A 193 -16.56 7.15 2.24
CA GLY A 193 -16.43 7.54 3.64
C GLY A 193 -14.98 7.49 4.17
N ASN A 194 -14.73 8.24 5.24
CA ASN A 194 -13.40 8.50 5.80
C ASN A 194 -12.69 7.25 6.36
N TYR A 195 -13.45 6.23 6.77
CA TYR A 195 -12.91 5.02 7.39
C TYR A 195 -13.24 3.77 6.56
N SER A 196 -13.38 3.93 5.25
CA SER A 196 -13.55 2.80 4.33
C SER A 196 -12.22 2.13 4.01
N ALA A 197 -12.27 0.88 3.55
CA ALA A 197 -11.07 0.18 3.05
C ALA A 197 -10.33 0.98 1.96
N LEU A 198 -11.09 1.67 1.09
CA LEU A 198 -10.53 2.50 0.02
C LEU A 198 -9.75 3.72 0.55
N HIS A 199 -10.14 4.25 1.72
CA HIS A 199 -9.44 5.39 2.32
C HIS A 199 -7.96 5.07 2.59
N LEU A 200 -7.65 3.82 2.94
CA LEU A 200 -6.27 3.35 3.16
C LEU A 200 -5.49 3.03 1.88
N SER A 201 -6.13 3.04 0.70
CA SER A 201 -5.51 2.59 -0.56
C SER A 201 -4.18 3.26 -0.87
N THR A 202 -4.08 4.59 -0.69
CA THR A 202 -2.83 5.35 -0.91
C THR A 202 -1.72 4.86 0.02
N ARG A 203 -2.00 4.76 1.32
CA ARG A 203 -1.01 4.32 2.31
C ARG A 203 -0.61 2.86 2.13
N ILE A 204 -1.59 1.98 1.82
CA ILE A 204 -1.30 0.57 1.47
C ILE A 204 -0.35 0.53 0.28
N ARG A 205 -0.60 1.33 -0.75
CA ARG A 205 0.22 1.37 -1.96
C ARG A 205 1.63 1.88 -1.68
N GLU A 206 1.79 2.95 -0.92
CA GLU A 206 3.09 3.47 -0.49
C GLU A 206 3.90 2.38 0.22
N TYR A 207 3.30 1.72 1.22
CA TYR A 207 3.98 0.65 1.96
C TYR A 207 4.24 -0.60 1.11
N LEU A 208 3.35 -0.91 0.18
CA LEU A 208 3.52 -2.01 -0.75
C LEU A 208 4.70 -1.73 -1.70
N THR A 209 4.85 -0.50 -2.19
CA THR A 209 5.87 -0.15 -3.18
C THR A 209 7.28 -0.42 -2.65
N TYR A 210 7.61 0.04 -1.44
CA TYR A 210 8.96 -0.20 -0.92
C TYR A 210 9.17 -1.67 -0.52
N LYS A 211 8.14 -2.35 0.04
CA LYS A 211 8.24 -3.78 0.41
C LYS A 211 8.38 -4.68 -0.82
N ALA A 212 7.64 -4.38 -1.88
CA ALA A 212 7.77 -5.07 -3.17
C ALA A 212 9.17 -4.87 -3.75
N TRP A 213 9.67 -3.64 -3.72
CA TRP A 213 11.03 -3.31 -4.15
C TRP A 213 12.09 -4.10 -3.38
N GLN A 214 12.02 -4.16 -2.06
CA GLN A 214 12.89 -4.99 -1.21
C GLN A 214 12.85 -6.48 -1.59
N SER A 215 11.72 -6.95 -2.08
CA SER A 215 11.52 -8.34 -2.55
C SER A 215 11.85 -8.54 -4.03
N GLY A 216 12.45 -7.55 -4.68
CA GLY A 216 12.75 -7.61 -6.11
C GLY A 216 11.51 -7.57 -7.01
N ILE A 217 10.37 -7.04 -6.58
CA ILE A 217 9.14 -6.93 -7.34
C ILE A 217 8.91 -5.47 -7.74
N LEU A 218 8.67 -5.20 -9.03
CA LEU A 218 8.35 -3.87 -9.51
C LEU A 218 6.87 -3.54 -9.32
N VAL A 219 6.57 -2.29 -8.95
CA VAL A 219 5.21 -1.76 -8.87
C VAL A 219 5.03 -0.71 -9.97
N ILE A 220 4.01 -0.88 -10.80
CA ILE A 220 3.76 0.01 -11.93
C ILE A 220 2.30 0.45 -12.03
N ASP A 221 2.08 1.53 -12.77
CA ASP A 221 0.78 2.09 -13.10
C ASP A 221 0.35 1.74 -14.51
N ILE A 222 -0.91 1.32 -14.63
CA ILE A 222 -1.57 1.04 -15.90
C ILE A 222 -2.75 2.00 -16.06
N ASN A 223 -2.85 2.64 -17.22
CA ASN A 223 -3.99 3.53 -17.52
C ASN A 223 -5.32 2.80 -17.27
N ALA A 224 -6.17 3.40 -16.43
CA ALA A 224 -7.42 2.80 -15.98
C ALA A 224 -8.57 2.88 -16.98
N LYS A 225 -8.44 3.65 -18.08
CA LYS A 225 -9.51 3.84 -19.06
C LYS A 225 -10.01 2.48 -19.61
N GLY A 226 -11.30 2.19 -19.46
CA GLY A 226 -11.94 0.97 -19.93
C GLY A 226 -11.69 -0.29 -19.08
N LEU A 227 -10.85 -0.26 -18.04
CA LEU A 227 -10.54 -1.46 -17.23
C LEU A 227 -11.76 -2.02 -16.47
N HIS A 228 -12.67 -1.16 -16.07
CA HIS A 228 -13.88 -1.55 -15.35
C HIS A 228 -15.13 -1.62 -16.25
N GLU A 229 -15.01 -1.15 -17.49
CA GLU A 229 -16.09 -1.12 -18.47
C GLU A 229 -16.18 -2.42 -19.26
N ASN A 230 -15.08 -3.14 -19.40
CA ASN A 230 -14.98 -4.33 -20.23
C ASN A 230 -14.85 -5.60 -19.39
N CYS A 231 -15.47 -6.68 -19.85
CA CYS A 231 -15.37 -8.00 -19.25
C CYS A 231 -13.96 -8.58 -19.43
N ALA A 232 -13.37 -9.05 -18.35
CA ALA A 232 -12.05 -9.68 -18.39
C ALA A 232 -12.04 -11.04 -19.10
N VAL A 233 -13.20 -11.68 -19.30
CA VAL A 233 -13.30 -12.98 -19.96
C VAL A 233 -13.41 -12.83 -21.47
N CYS A 234 -14.39 -12.05 -21.95
CA CYS A 234 -14.71 -11.96 -23.38
C CYS A 234 -14.43 -10.59 -24.01
N GLY A 235 -14.10 -9.57 -23.22
CA GLY A 235 -13.88 -8.20 -23.73
C GLY A 235 -15.16 -7.38 -23.98
N ALA A 236 -16.36 -7.97 -23.93
CA ALA A 236 -17.63 -7.28 -24.10
C ALA A 236 -17.89 -6.26 -22.97
N ASN A 237 -18.76 -5.28 -23.22
CA ASN A 237 -19.07 -4.25 -22.23
C ASN A 237 -19.77 -4.83 -20.98
N ILE A 238 -19.48 -4.24 -19.82
CA ILE A 238 -20.24 -4.50 -18.60
C ILE A 238 -21.56 -3.72 -18.66
N VAL A 239 -22.67 -4.43 -18.56
CA VAL A 239 -24.02 -3.85 -18.68
C VAL A 239 -24.72 -3.62 -17.35
N SER A 240 -24.31 -4.35 -16.31
CA SER A 240 -24.88 -4.16 -14.96
C SER A 240 -23.83 -4.35 -13.86
N VAL A 241 -24.03 -3.62 -12.75
CA VAL A 241 -23.22 -3.74 -11.54
C VAL A 241 -24.15 -3.72 -10.32
N ASP A 242 -24.18 -4.81 -9.56
CA ASP A 242 -24.85 -4.84 -8.27
C ASP A 242 -23.98 -4.16 -7.20
N LYS A 243 -24.50 -3.08 -6.62
CA LYS A 243 -23.80 -2.33 -5.56
C LYS A 243 -23.75 -3.06 -4.21
N LYS A 244 -24.60 -4.09 -3.98
CA LYS A 244 -24.63 -4.87 -2.74
C LYS A 244 -23.60 -5.99 -2.79
N THR A 245 -23.68 -6.85 -3.81
CA THR A 245 -22.78 -8.00 -3.98
C THR A 245 -21.44 -7.62 -4.62
N GLN A 246 -21.35 -6.45 -5.25
CA GLN A 246 -20.19 -5.99 -6.04
C GLN A 246 -19.93 -6.90 -7.26
N GLU A 247 -20.98 -7.55 -7.77
CA GLU A 247 -20.94 -8.33 -9.00
C GLU A 247 -21.21 -7.46 -10.22
N CYS A 248 -20.56 -7.79 -11.31
CA CYS A 248 -20.82 -7.16 -12.62
C CYS A 248 -21.10 -8.23 -13.66
N THR A 249 -22.02 -7.93 -14.58
CA THR A 249 -22.42 -8.82 -15.68
C THR A 249 -22.19 -8.12 -17.02
N CYS A 250 -21.60 -8.82 -17.99
CA CYS A 250 -21.39 -8.30 -19.33
C CYS A 250 -22.50 -8.69 -20.31
N GLU A 251 -22.49 -8.08 -21.51
CA GLU A 251 -23.43 -8.37 -22.61
C GLU A 251 -23.48 -9.86 -22.98
N ALA A 252 -22.38 -10.58 -22.85
CA ALA A 252 -22.29 -12.04 -23.11
C ALA A 252 -22.72 -12.91 -21.92
N GLY A 253 -23.24 -12.31 -20.83
CA GLY A 253 -23.75 -13.04 -19.65
C GLY A 253 -22.71 -13.48 -18.64
N HIS A 254 -21.41 -13.19 -18.81
CA HIS A 254 -20.41 -13.52 -17.77
C HIS A 254 -20.61 -12.64 -16.55
N THR A 255 -20.73 -13.28 -15.39
CA THR A 255 -20.83 -12.59 -14.09
C THR A 255 -19.58 -12.82 -13.25
N THR A 256 -19.04 -11.75 -12.66
CA THR A 256 -17.85 -11.81 -11.79
C THR A 256 -17.85 -10.63 -10.81
N ASN A 257 -17.00 -10.72 -9.78
CA ASN A 257 -16.79 -9.57 -8.90
C ASN A 257 -16.12 -8.41 -9.67
N ARG A 258 -16.64 -7.18 -9.55
CA ARG A 258 -16.15 -6.01 -10.29
C ARG A 258 -14.68 -5.68 -10.02
N TYR A 259 -14.22 -5.88 -8.77
CA TYR A 259 -12.81 -5.62 -8.43
C TYR A 259 -11.90 -6.69 -9.04
N LEU A 260 -12.35 -7.94 -9.05
CA LEU A 260 -11.62 -9.02 -9.72
C LEU A 260 -11.57 -8.79 -11.23
N ASN A 261 -12.69 -8.37 -11.84
CA ASN A 261 -12.72 -8.02 -13.27
C ASN A 261 -11.65 -6.96 -13.60
N THR A 262 -11.59 -5.89 -12.79
CA THR A 262 -10.61 -4.82 -12.99
C THR A 262 -9.17 -5.29 -12.75
N ALA A 263 -8.92 -6.10 -11.72
CA ALA A 263 -7.60 -6.67 -11.43
C ALA A 263 -7.10 -7.53 -12.60
N ARG A 264 -7.96 -8.41 -13.15
CA ARG A 264 -7.68 -9.22 -14.35
C ARG A 264 -7.34 -8.36 -15.56
N ASN A 265 -8.16 -7.35 -15.84
CA ASN A 265 -7.93 -6.42 -16.95
C ASN A 265 -6.64 -5.62 -16.78
N THR A 266 -6.29 -5.24 -15.55
CA THR A 266 -5.04 -4.54 -15.24
C THR A 266 -3.83 -5.43 -15.56
N ALA A 267 -3.84 -6.69 -15.12
CA ALA A 267 -2.77 -7.64 -15.42
C ALA A 267 -2.65 -7.93 -16.92
N LYS A 268 -3.78 -8.19 -17.61
CA LYS A 268 -3.81 -8.41 -19.06
C LYS A 268 -3.26 -7.22 -19.85
N ARG A 269 -3.68 -6.00 -19.49
CA ARG A 269 -3.19 -4.78 -20.14
C ARG A 269 -1.70 -4.56 -19.89
N CYS A 270 -1.22 -4.85 -18.68
CA CYS A 270 0.20 -4.82 -18.35
C CYS A 270 0.98 -5.74 -19.32
N LEU A 271 0.62 -7.00 -19.41
CA LEU A 271 1.27 -7.96 -20.32
C LEU A 271 1.24 -7.50 -21.77
N ALA A 272 0.05 -7.08 -22.28
CA ALA A 272 -0.11 -6.67 -23.67
C ALA A 272 0.74 -5.43 -24.03
N GLN A 273 0.86 -4.45 -23.12
CA GLN A 273 1.67 -3.25 -23.37
C GLN A 273 3.15 -3.56 -23.54
N PHE A 274 3.66 -4.53 -22.76
CA PHE A 274 5.09 -4.84 -22.79
C PHE A 274 5.45 -5.85 -23.86
N GLN A 275 4.57 -6.80 -24.19
CA GLN A 275 4.77 -7.72 -25.32
C GLN A 275 4.78 -6.97 -26.66
N LYS A 276 3.93 -5.93 -26.84
CA LYS A 276 3.96 -5.06 -28.03
C LYS A 276 5.29 -4.29 -28.16
N LYS A 277 5.82 -3.78 -27.04
CA LYS A 277 7.10 -3.07 -27.04
C LYS A 277 8.28 -3.98 -27.34
N GLN A 278 8.22 -5.25 -26.92
CA GLN A 278 9.25 -6.24 -27.21
C GLN A 278 9.28 -6.59 -28.69
N LYS A 279 8.13 -6.89 -29.31
CA LYS A 279 8.02 -7.14 -30.77
C LYS A 279 8.48 -5.94 -31.60
N ALA A 280 8.15 -4.72 -31.19
CA ALA A 280 8.58 -3.51 -31.88
C ALA A 280 10.10 -3.27 -31.81
N SER A 281 10.77 -3.70 -30.74
CA SER A 281 12.22 -3.61 -30.63
C SER A 281 12.96 -4.72 -31.40
N GLU A 282 12.35 -5.89 -31.57
CA GLU A 282 12.90 -7.00 -32.39
C GLU A 282 12.77 -6.76 -33.90
N THR A 283 11.78 -5.96 -34.33
CA THR A 283 11.59 -5.58 -35.76
C THR A 283 12.39 -4.34 -36.17
N ALA A 284 12.98 -3.61 -35.24
CA ALA A 284 13.75 -2.40 -35.49
C ALA A 284 15.28 -2.59 -35.35
N GLY A 285 15.77 -3.78 -35.06
CA GLY A 285 17.17 -4.20 -35.04
C GLY A 285 17.46 -5.23 -36.10
#